data_c2ee462ac1c5bc4bb5853b279a931f67
#
_entry.id   c2ee462ac1c5bc4bb5853b279a931f67
#
_cell.length_a   1.000
_cell.length_b   1.000
_cell.length_c   1.000
_cell.angle_alpha   90.00
_cell.angle_beta   90.00
_cell.angle_gamma   90.00
#
_symmetry.space_group_name_H-M   'P 1'
#
loop_
_entity.id
_entity.type
_entity.pdbx_description
1 polymer ?
#
loop_
_entity_poly.entity_id
_entity_poly.type
_entity_poly.pdbx_seq_one_letter_code
_entity_poly.pdbx_strand_id
1 'polypeptide(L)'
;YEQRATGAEASAGILADFVFPGVFLVIAGAKQNPKFRIFAVIVLLFYTCAKLMIGTRGTAIMPLLAMLWLWDSVVKPLPRTLLIVGAAVMMLVVFPVIGATRNEVAGVDLFSIEFLTNTLMGVDNPLVASISEMGFSATTIGWTMELVPKVRPFALGMSVVVAILTLVPNVFAAGRHPALTMSGYDIPDFWLVGEIDKDFAERGGSFGFSFIAEAYLNFGWFGILVLGGLGFFYAKFVQWSIRDRDPLKMAIIAIFVSFFLFYPRGSCQMIFRPLIWYSMFPYLWIKWQSRLNPSRIESLLTVLKKGKS
;
A
#
# COMPACT_ATOMS: atom_id res chain seq x y z
N TYR A 1 8.04 6.15 -11.03
CA TYR A 1 7.08 7.27 -11.20
C TYR A 1 7.36 8.40 -10.21
N GLU A 2 7.53 8.11 -8.92
CA GLU A 2 7.82 9.12 -7.89
C GLU A 2 9.17 9.85 -8.07
N GLN A 3 10.13 9.25 -8.77
CA GLN A 3 11.43 9.92 -9.03
C GLN A 3 11.41 10.89 -10.22
N ARG A 4 10.42 10.75 -11.12
CA ARG A 4 10.27 11.64 -12.29
C ARG A 4 9.22 12.74 -12.07
N ALA A 5 8.37 12.59 -11.07
CA ALA A 5 7.40 13.62 -10.73
C ALA A 5 8.11 14.87 -10.21
N THR A 6 7.68 16.05 -10.66
CA THR A 6 8.10 17.31 -10.06
C THR A 6 7.71 17.34 -8.59
N GLY A 7 8.41 18.11 -7.75
CA GLY A 7 8.09 18.18 -6.31
C GLY A 7 6.61 18.49 -6.04
N ALA A 8 5.97 19.28 -6.90
CA ALA A 8 4.55 19.59 -6.82
C ALA A 8 3.65 18.37 -7.13
N GLU A 9 3.96 17.59 -8.16
CA GLU A 9 3.18 16.39 -8.54
C GLU A 9 3.31 15.28 -7.50
N ALA A 10 4.51 15.05 -6.98
CA ALA A 10 4.73 14.11 -5.89
C ALA A 10 3.96 14.51 -4.63
N SER A 11 3.91 15.80 -4.31
CA SER A 11 3.16 16.34 -3.17
C SER A 11 1.65 16.21 -3.37
N ALA A 12 1.14 16.44 -4.58
CA ALA A 12 -0.26 16.23 -4.92
C ALA A 12 -0.67 14.75 -4.73
N GLY A 13 0.19 13.80 -5.12
CA GLY A 13 -0.01 12.38 -4.88
C GLY A 13 -0.11 12.03 -3.38
N ILE A 14 0.78 12.59 -2.57
CA ILE A 14 0.77 12.40 -1.10
C ILE A 14 -0.53 12.96 -0.49
N LEU A 15 -1.01 14.11 -0.96
CA LEU A 15 -2.26 14.69 -0.49
C LEU A 15 -3.48 13.86 -0.94
N ALA A 16 -3.46 13.35 -2.17
CA ALA A 16 -4.52 12.50 -2.68
C ALA A 16 -4.70 11.22 -1.86
N ASP A 17 -3.60 10.64 -1.36
CA ASP A 17 -3.64 9.43 -0.54
C ASP A 17 -4.30 9.64 0.83
N PHE A 18 -4.54 10.90 1.29
CA PHE A 18 -5.37 11.18 2.46
C PHE A 18 -6.85 10.80 2.28
N VAL A 19 -7.26 10.46 1.06
CA VAL A 19 -8.57 9.84 0.81
C VAL A 19 -8.73 8.56 1.64
N PHE A 20 -7.69 7.75 1.82
CA PHE A 20 -7.78 6.50 2.58
C PHE A 20 -8.11 6.73 4.07
N PRO A 21 -7.35 7.55 4.82
CA PRO A 21 -7.76 7.89 6.20
C PRO A 21 -9.19 8.44 6.26
N GLY A 22 -9.54 9.35 5.36
CA GLY A 22 -10.89 9.92 5.30
C GLY A 22 -11.98 8.85 5.15
N VAL A 23 -11.87 8.00 4.15
CA VAL A 23 -12.83 6.94 3.85
C VAL A 23 -12.92 5.94 5.01
N PHE A 24 -11.81 5.43 5.50
CA PHE A 24 -11.81 4.41 6.56
C PHE A 24 -12.35 4.95 7.89
N LEU A 25 -12.01 6.17 8.25
CA LEU A 25 -12.54 6.83 9.45
C LEU A 25 -14.05 7.09 9.33
N VAL A 26 -14.55 7.46 8.16
CA VAL A 26 -16.00 7.62 7.92
C VAL A 26 -16.70 6.26 8.01
N ILE A 27 -16.17 5.20 7.40
CA ILE A 27 -16.75 3.85 7.49
C ILE A 27 -16.85 3.40 8.96
N ALA A 28 -15.81 3.62 9.74
CA ALA A 28 -15.78 3.21 11.14
C ALA A 28 -16.65 4.10 12.04
N GLY A 29 -16.67 5.41 11.79
CA GLY A 29 -17.36 6.40 12.62
C GLY A 29 -18.85 6.58 12.32
N ALA A 30 -19.28 6.40 11.08
CA ALA A 30 -20.67 6.64 10.65
C ALA A 30 -21.63 5.49 11.02
N LYS A 31 -21.57 5.00 12.26
CA LYS A 31 -22.34 3.83 12.71
C LYS A 31 -23.85 4.02 12.56
N GLN A 32 -24.36 5.24 12.72
CA GLN A 32 -25.79 5.55 12.69
C GLN A 32 -26.28 6.09 11.35
N ASN A 33 -25.37 6.43 10.44
CA ASN A 33 -25.77 7.00 9.15
C ASN A 33 -25.19 6.19 7.97
N PRO A 34 -25.94 5.20 7.45
CA PRO A 34 -25.46 4.34 6.38
C PRO A 34 -25.16 5.11 5.08
N LYS A 35 -25.78 6.28 4.86
CA LYS A 35 -25.55 7.10 3.66
C LYS A 35 -24.10 7.57 3.57
N PHE A 36 -23.50 7.98 4.71
CA PHE A 36 -22.09 8.37 4.73
C PHE A 36 -21.14 7.21 4.46
N ARG A 37 -21.48 6.01 4.91
CA ARG A 37 -20.68 4.81 4.58
C ARG A 37 -20.72 4.47 3.10
N ILE A 38 -21.92 4.51 2.51
CA ILE A 38 -22.09 4.28 1.07
C ILE A 38 -21.31 5.33 0.27
N PHE A 39 -21.42 6.61 0.65
CA PHE A 39 -20.65 7.68 0.03
C PHE A 39 -19.13 7.43 0.14
N ALA A 40 -18.63 7.02 1.30
CA ALA A 40 -17.22 6.71 1.48
C ALA A 40 -16.76 5.54 0.58
N VAL A 41 -17.58 4.50 0.44
CA VAL A 41 -17.29 3.39 -0.49
C VAL A 41 -17.25 3.86 -1.94
N ILE A 42 -18.20 4.71 -2.34
CA ILE A 42 -18.23 5.27 -3.71
C ILE A 42 -16.97 6.09 -3.98
N VAL A 43 -16.54 6.93 -3.03
CA VAL A 43 -15.29 7.71 -3.14
C VAL A 43 -14.09 6.79 -3.29
N LEU A 44 -14.01 5.72 -2.51
CA LEU A 44 -12.91 4.75 -2.63
C LEU A 44 -12.92 4.04 -3.99
N LEU A 45 -14.09 3.62 -4.47
CA LEU A 45 -14.21 2.98 -5.78
C LEU A 45 -13.80 3.92 -6.91
N PHE A 46 -14.23 5.18 -6.85
CA PHE A 46 -13.83 6.20 -7.82
C PHE A 46 -12.31 6.41 -7.82
N TYR A 47 -11.71 6.54 -6.63
CA TYR A 47 -10.26 6.67 -6.49
C TYR A 47 -9.53 5.44 -7.03
N THR A 48 -10.03 4.24 -6.73
CA THR A 48 -9.48 2.98 -7.25
C THR A 48 -9.52 2.93 -8.78
N CYS A 49 -10.66 3.29 -9.39
CA CYS A 49 -10.79 3.37 -10.85
C CYS A 49 -9.79 4.36 -11.45
N ALA A 50 -9.65 5.55 -10.87
CA ALA A 50 -8.68 6.53 -11.32
C ALA A 50 -7.23 6.00 -11.25
N LYS A 51 -6.85 5.33 -10.15
CA LYS A 51 -5.53 4.70 -10.00
C LYS A 51 -5.30 3.55 -11.00
N LEU A 52 -6.32 2.77 -11.31
CA LEU A 52 -6.23 1.72 -12.33
C LEU A 52 -6.00 2.32 -13.72
N MET A 53 -6.68 3.42 -14.06
CA MET A 53 -6.48 4.12 -15.34
C MET A 53 -5.05 4.68 -15.48
N ILE A 54 -4.43 5.10 -14.37
CA ILE A 54 -3.03 5.57 -14.35
C ILE A 54 -2.04 4.39 -14.38
N GLY A 55 -2.51 3.13 -14.28
CA GLY A 55 -1.66 1.93 -14.30
C GLY A 55 -1.07 1.51 -12.94
N THR A 56 -1.42 2.20 -11.84
CA THR A 56 -0.93 1.89 -10.49
C THR A 56 -1.78 0.83 -9.79
N ARG A 57 -1.75 -0.38 -10.29
CA ARG A 57 -2.70 -1.47 -9.98
C ARG A 57 -2.62 -1.97 -8.53
N GLY A 58 -1.40 -2.16 -8.00
CA GLY A 58 -1.19 -2.66 -6.64
C GLY A 58 -1.75 -1.70 -5.60
N THR A 59 -1.43 -0.42 -5.70
CA THR A 59 -1.93 0.62 -4.79
C THR A 59 -3.43 0.89 -4.93
N ALA A 60 -4.05 0.49 -6.05
CA ALA A 60 -5.49 0.60 -6.24
C ALA A 60 -6.27 -0.50 -5.51
N ILE A 61 -5.79 -1.76 -5.57
CA ILE A 61 -6.53 -2.93 -5.06
C ILE A 61 -6.37 -3.11 -3.55
N MET A 62 -5.18 -2.86 -3.00
CA MET A 62 -4.90 -3.11 -1.58
C MET A 62 -5.84 -2.34 -0.62
N PRO A 63 -6.21 -1.06 -0.88
CA PRO A 63 -7.20 -0.37 -0.05
C PRO A 63 -8.59 -1.01 -0.07
N LEU A 64 -9.00 -1.63 -1.18
CA LEU A 64 -10.27 -2.35 -1.24
C LEU A 64 -10.27 -3.57 -0.31
N LEU A 65 -9.18 -4.33 -0.28
CA LEU A 65 -9.03 -5.48 0.62
C LEU A 65 -9.05 -5.03 2.09
N ALA A 66 -8.34 -3.96 2.42
CA ALA A 66 -8.37 -3.38 3.76
C ALA A 66 -9.76 -2.85 4.14
N MET A 67 -10.48 -2.26 3.19
CA MET A 67 -11.87 -1.80 3.38
C MET A 67 -12.82 -2.97 3.62
N LEU A 68 -12.69 -4.08 2.88
CA LEU A 68 -13.50 -5.28 3.10
C LEU A 68 -13.27 -5.85 4.51
N TRP A 69 -12.00 -5.91 4.95
CA TRP A 69 -11.67 -6.33 6.32
C TRP A 69 -12.27 -5.40 7.38
N LEU A 70 -12.16 -4.09 7.18
CA LEU A 70 -12.75 -3.11 8.10
C LEU A 70 -14.27 -3.21 8.15
N TRP A 71 -14.90 -3.38 6.99
CA TRP A 71 -16.35 -3.54 6.87
C TRP A 71 -16.84 -4.77 7.61
N ASP A 72 -16.19 -5.91 7.38
CA ASP A 72 -16.49 -7.18 8.07
C ASP A 72 -16.38 -7.04 9.59
N SER A 73 -15.35 -6.31 10.05
CA SER A 73 -15.03 -6.19 11.47
C SER A 73 -15.89 -5.16 12.23
N VAL A 74 -16.31 -4.07 11.58
CA VAL A 74 -16.93 -2.91 12.26
C VAL A 74 -18.39 -2.71 11.87
N VAL A 75 -18.75 -3.03 10.62
CA VAL A 75 -20.08 -2.74 10.07
C VAL A 75 -20.99 -3.96 10.13
N LYS A 76 -20.66 -4.97 9.37
CA LYS A 76 -21.46 -6.22 9.25
C LYS A 76 -20.55 -7.34 8.72
N PRO A 77 -20.60 -8.53 9.32
CA PRO A 77 -19.90 -9.69 8.79
C PRO A 77 -20.26 -9.97 7.34
N LEU A 78 -19.24 -10.14 6.51
CA LEU A 78 -19.39 -10.48 5.10
C LEU A 78 -19.57 -12.00 4.94
N PRO A 79 -20.43 -12.45 4.04
CA PRO A 79 -20.60 -13.87 3.79
C PRO A 79 -19.28 -14.45 3.24
N ARG A 80 -18.82 -15.55 3.86
CA ARG A 80 -17.57 -16.21 3.47
C ARG A 80 -17.54 -16.60 2.00
N THR A 81 -18.68 -16.99 1.45
CA THR A 81 -18.82 -17.29 0.02
C THR A 81 -18.44 -16.12 -0.85
N LEU A 82 -18.86 -14.89 -0.51
CA LEU A 82 -18.50 -13.68 -1.25
C LEU A 82 -16.97 -13.44 -1.24
N LEU A 83 -16.33 -13.65 -0.09
CA LEU A 83 -14.88 -13.51 0.04
C LEU A 83 -14.11 -14.54 -0.79
N ILE A 84 -14.56 -15.81 -0.75
CA ILE A 84 -13.96 -16.91 -1.51
C ILE A 84 -14.14 -16.69 -3.01
N VAL A 85 -15.36 -16.37 -3.46
CA VAL A 85 -15.63 -16.08 -4.88
C VAL A 85 -14.86 -14.86 -5.35
N GLY A 86 -14.83 -13.78 -4.56
CA GLY A 86 -14.04 -12.59 -4.87
C GLY A 86 -12.54 -12.90 -4.99
N ALA A 87 -11.97 -13.68 -4.07
CA ALA A 87 -10.58 -14.11 -4.14
C ALA A 87 -10.31 -14.99 -5.38
N ALA A 88 -11.22 -15.92 -5.70
CA ALA A 88 -11.11 -16.76 -6.90
C ALA A 88 -11.14 -15.92 -8.20
N VAL A 89 -12.06 -14.96 -8.30
CA VAL A 89 -12.13 -14.04 -9.45
C VAL A 89 -10.85 -13.21 -9.58
N MET A 90 -10.35 -12.70 -8.47
CA MET A 90 -9.08 -11.95 -8.46
C MET A 90 -7.93 -12.82 -8.97
N MET A 91 -7.84 -14.06 -8.51
CA MET A 91 -6.72 -14.94 -8.80
C MET A 91 -6.79 -15.57 -10.20
N LEU A 92 -7.99 -15.92 -10.67
CA LEU A 92 -8.18 -16.63 -11.93
C LEU A 92 -8.43 -15.70 -13.12
N VAL A 93 -8.90 -14.48 -12.89
CA VAL A 93 -9.27 -13.53 -13.94
C VAL A 93 -8.44 -12.27 -13.87
N VAL A 94 -8.49 -11.55 -12.75
CA VAL A 94 -7.90 -10.21 -12.67
C VAL A 94 -6.38 -10.24 -12.76
N PHE A 95 -5.69 -11.10 -12.01
CA PHE A 95 -4.23 -11.15 -12.04
C PHE A 95 -3.67 -11.63 -13.38
N PRO A 96 -4.17 -12.69 -14.04
CA PRO A 96 -3.72 -13.08 -15.37
C PRO A 96 -3.92 -11.99 -16.42
N VAL A 97 -5.09 -11.33 -16.42
CA VAL A 97 -5.36 -10.20 -17.34
C VAL A 97 -4.39 -9.06 -17.08
N ILE A 98 -4.13 -8.72 -15.81
CA ILE A 98 -3.15 -7.71 -15.44
C ILE A 98 -1.74 -8.10 -15.90
N GLY A 99 -1.34 -9.36 -15.75
CA GLY A 99 -0.04 -9.85 -16.22
C GLY A 99 0.12 -9.71 -17.73
N ALA A 100 -0.89 -10.11 -18.50
CA ALA A 100 -0.88 -10.02 -19.95
C ALA A 100 -0.80 -8.58 -20.48
N THR A 101 -1.55 -7.64 -19.86
CA THR A 101 -1.55 -6.22 -20.26
C THR A 101 -0.21 -5.50 -20.05
N ARG A 102 0.72 -6.06 -19.25
CA ARG A 102 2.07 -5.47 -19.09
C ARG A 102 2.94 -5.61 -20.32
N ASN A 103 2.69 -6.63 -21.13
CA ASN A 103 3.49 -6.97 -22.31
C ASN A 103 2.89 -6.38 -23.60
N GLU A 104 1.68 -5.84 -23.52
CA GLU A 104 0.99 -5.26 -24.67
C GLU A 104 1.39 -3.80 -24.91
N VAL A 105 1.52 -3.45 -26.18
CA VAL A 105 1.84 -2.10 -26.65
C VAL A 105 0.65 -1.16 -26.42
N ALA A 106 0.91 0.10 -26.11
CA ALA A 106 -0.10 1.14 -25.95
C ALA A 106 -1.05 1.20 -27.17
N GLY A 107 -2.36 1.05 -26.91
CA GLY A 107 -3.41 1.12 -27.95
C GLY A 107 -4.42 -0.03 -27.94
N VAL A 108 -4.23 -1.04 -27.10
CA VAL A 108 -5.20 -2.15 -26.95
C VAL A 108 -6.34 -1.73 -26.02
N ASP A 109 -7.59 -1.94 -26.46
CA ASP A 109 -8.77 -1.74 -25.60
C ASP A 109 -8.84 -2.86 -24.54
N LEU A 110 -8.35 -2.55 -23.35
CA LEU A 110 -8.24 -3.49 -22.23
C LEU A 110 -9.60 -4.00 -21.72
N PHE A 111 -10.68 -3.36 -22.09
CA PHE A 111 -12.05 -3.72 -21.70
C PHE A 111 -12.83 -4.44 -22.80
N SER A 112 -12.21 -4.69 -23.95
CA SER A 112 -12.87 -5.47 -24.99
C SER A 112 -13.04 -6.92 -24.53
N ILE A 113 -14.23 -7.48 -24.73
CA ILE A 113 -14.51 -8.90 -24.41
C ILE A 113 -13.58 -9.82 -25.19
N GLU A 114 -13.26 -9.45 -26.41
CA GLU A 114 -12.33 -10.20 -27.26
C GLU A 114 -10.91 -10.27 -26.68
N PHE A 115 -10.37 -9.14 -26.21
CA PHE A 115 -9.07 -9.09 -25.54
C PHE A 115 -9.08 -9.95 -24.26
N LEU A 116 -10.10 -9.81 -23.42
CA LEU A 116 -10.22 -10.58 -22.19
C LEU A 116 -10.30 -12.08 -22.47
N THR A 117 -11.07 -12.49 -23.46
CA THR A 117 -11.24 -13.89 -23.84
C THR A 117 -9.95 -14.46 -24.39
N ASN A 118 -9.29 -13.77 -25.33
CA ASN A 118 -8.03 -14.20 -25.93
C ASN A 118 -6.91 -14.29 -24.90
N THR A 119 -6.84 -13.33 -23.97
CA THR A 119 -5.88 -13.36 -22.88
C THR A 119 -6.10 -14.54 -21.94
N LEU A 120 -7.33 -14.81 -21.53
CA LEU A 120 -7.64 -15.92 -20.64
C LEU A 120 -7.47 -17.28 -21.31
N MET A 121 -7.78 -17.38 -22.62
CA MET A 121 -7.56 -18.62 -23.39
C MET A 121 -6.10 -18.85 -23.73
N GLY A 122 -5.30 -17.79 -23.86
CA GLY A 122 -3.85 -17.87 -24.13
C GLY A 122 -3.00 -18.21 -22.90
N VAL A 123 -3.59 -18.25 -21.71
CA VAL A 123 -2.88 -18.61 -20.47
C VAL A 123 -3.08 -20.09 -20.19
N ASP A 124 -2.05 -20.91 -20.38
CA ASP A 124 -2.09 -22.37 -20.15
C ASP A 124 -2.58 -22.74 -18.76
N ASN A 125 -2.15 -21.99 -17.73
CA ASN A 125 -2.59 -22.18 -16.36
C ASN A 125 -2.69 -20.83 -15.60
N PRO A 126 -3.90 -20.28 -15.42
CA PRO A 126 -4.10 -19.00 -14.74
C PRO A 126 -3.56 -18.95 -13.30
N LEU A 127 -3.59 -20.07 -12.58
CA LEU A 127 -3.03 -20.15 -11.23
C LEU A 127 -1.50 -20.02 -11.25
N VAL A 128 -0.84 -20.74 -12.14
CA VAL A 128 0.62 -20.66 -12.29
C VAL A 128 1.04 -19.26 -12.72
N ALA A 129 0.33 -18.65 -13.68
CA ALA A 129 0.60 -17.29 -14.12
C ALA A 129 0.46 -16.28 -12.96
N SER A 130 -0.60 -16.40 -12.16
CA SER A 130 -0.84 -15.53 -10.99
C SER A 130 0.24 -15.72 -9.92
N ILE A 131 0.62 -16.95 -9.61
CA ILE A 131 1.65 -17.24 -8.62
C ILE A 131 3.02 -16.74 -9.12
N SER A 132 3.34 -16.92 -10.39
CA SER A 132 4.58 -16.43 -11.00
C SER A 132 4.67 -14.91 -10.95
N GLU A 133 3.59 -14.22 -11.30
CA GLU A 133 3.52 -12.75 -11.23
C GLU A 133 3.69 -12.24 -9.79
N MET A 134 3.06 -12.90 -8.82
CA MET A 134 3.21 -12.56 -7.41
C MET A 134 4.59 -12.92 -6.86
N GLY A 135 5.13 -14.05 -7.29
CA GLY A 135 6.42 -14.59 -6.84
C GLY A 135 7.64 -13.89 -7.44
N PHE A 136 7.47 -13.09 -8.48
CA PHE A 136 8.60 -12.44 -9.17
C PHE A 136 9.48 -11.59 -8.22
N SER A 137 8.89 -11.00 -7.18
CA SER A 137 9.68 -10.28 -6.16
C SER A 137 10.65 -11.16 -5.39
N ALA A 138 10.51 -12.49 -5.41
CA ALA A 138 11.48 -13.39 -4.81
C ALA A 138 12.82 -13.39 -5.58
N THR A 139 12.81 -13.15 -6.89
CA THR A 139 14.04 -13.04 -7.69
C THR A 139 14.89 -11.86 -7.26
N THR A 140 14.28 -10.78 -6.78
CA THR A 140 15.01 -9.61 -6.27
C THR A 140 15.85 -9.94 -5.04
N ILE A 141 15.46 -10.96 -4.26
CA ILE A 141 16.25 -11.45 -3.11
C ILE A 141 17.54 -12.10 -3.64
N GLY A 142 17.42 -13.02 -4.62
CA GLY A 142 18.55 -13.69 -5.22
C GLY A 142 19.55 -12.70 -5.84
N TRP A 143 19.07 -11.79 -6.67
CA TRP A 143 19.91 -10.75 -7.27
C TRP A 143 20.59 -9.85 -6.22
N THR A 144 19.87 -9.47 -5.18
CA THR A 144 20.48 -8.67 -4.09
C THR A 144 21.58 -9.45 -3.38
N MET A 145 21.37 -10.75 -3.11
CA MET A 145 22.39 -11.60 -2.47
C MET A 145 23.61 -11.82 -3.35
N GLU A 146 23.44 -11.82 -4.66
CA GLU A 146 24.55 -11.97 -5.62
C GLU A 146 25.38 -10.69 -5.75
N LEU A 147 24.69 -9.53 -5.79
CA LEU A 147 25.33 -8.23 -6.01
C LEU A 147 25.88 -7.60 -4.71
N VAL A 148 25.35 -7.95 -3.55
CA VAL A 148 25.80 -7.41 -2.26
C VAL A 148 26.57 -8.49 -1.50
N PRO A 149 27.81 -8.22 -1.03
CA PRO A 149 28.54 -6.95 -1.05
C PRO A 149 29.45 -6.72 -2.27
N LYS A 150 29.38 -7.53 -3.32
CA LYS A 150 30.36 -7.53 -4.44
C LYS A 150 30.31 -6.24 -5.27
N VAL A 151 29.12 -5.77 -5.64
CA VAL A 151 28.90 -4.57 -6.47
C VAL A 151 28.56 -3.37 -5.60
N ARG A 152 27.74 -3.58 -4.57
CA ARG A 152 27.33 -2.56 -3.61
C ARG A 152 27.62 -3.02 -2.18
N PRO A 153 28.23 -2.19 -1.33
CA PRO A 153 28.44 -2.52 0.08
C PRO A 153 27.11 -2.59 0.84
N PHE A 154 27.11 -3.25 1.99
CA PHE A 154 25.96 -3.24 2.90
C PHE A 154 25.55 -1.82 3.26
N ALA A 155 24.25 -1.54 3.24
CA ALA A 155 23.71 -0.21 3.47
C ALA A 155 23.62 0.16 4.97
N LEU A 156 23.84 -0.78 5.88
CA LEU A 156 23.93 -0.57 7.34
C LEU A 156 22.78 0.26 7.93
N GLY A 157 21.55 0.05 7.44
CA GLY A 157 20.36 0.78 7.88
C GLY A 157 20.10 2.10 7.13
N MET A 158 20.92 2.46 6.13
CA MET A 158 20.74 3.72 5.39
C MET A 158 19.39 3.78 4.68
N SER A 159 18.83 2.66 4.24
CA SER A 159 17.47 2.64 3.66
C SER A 159 16.40 3.18 4.63
N VAL A 160 16.52 2.82 5.90
CA VAL A 160 15.62 3.29 6.97
C VAL A 160 15.84 4.77 7.25
N VAL A 161 17.11 5.21 7.33
CA VAL A 161 17.44 6.63 7.54
C VAL A 161 16.85 7.49 6.42
N VAL A 162 17.04 7.08 5.18
CA VAL A 162 16.50 7.79 4.01
C VAL A 162 14.97 7.75 4.00
N ALA A 163 14.35 6.62 4.37
CA ALA A 163 12.90 6.52 4.48
C ALA A 163 12.33 7.52 5.51
N ILE A 164 13.03 7.73 6.64
CA ILE A 164 12.65 8.73 7.64
C ILE A 164 12.87 10.15 7.12
N LEU A 165 13.99 10.43 6.49
CA LEU A 165 14.28 11.76 5.94
C LEU A 165 13.30 12.15 4.81
N THR A 166 12.83 11.20 4.03
CA THR A 166 11.82 11.40 2.98
C THR A 166 10.39 11.52 3.49
N LEU A 167 10.16 11.46 4.80
CA LEU A 167 8.85 11.78 5.39
C LEU A 167 8.41 13.21 5.11
N VAL A 168 9.35 14.14 5.08
CA VAL A 168 9.06 15.53 4.71
C VAL A 168 8.91 15.59 3.19
N PRO A 169 7.74 15.98 2.65
CA PRO A 169 7.56 16.05 1.21
C PRO A 169 8.50 17.09 0.57
N ASN A 170 9.00 16.76 -0.62
CA ASN A 170 9.82 17.69 -1.42
C ASN A 170 8.93 18.69 -2.16
N VAL A 171 8.31 19.61 -1.43
CA VAL A 171 7.34 20.57 -2.00
C VAL A 171 8.04 21.69 -2.78
N PHE A 172 9.27 22.05 -2.38
CA PHE A 172 9.95 23.28 -2.85
C PHE A 172 11.07 23.02 -3.85
N ALA A 173 11.53 21.79 -4.01
CA ALA A 173 12.60 21.48 -4.95
C ALA A 173 12.07 20.67 -6.15
N ALA A 174 12.47 21.10 -7.35
CA ALA A 174 12.26 20.29 -8.55
C ALA A 174 13.23 19.10 -8.57
N GLY A 175 12.73 17.92 -8.93
CA GLY A 175 13.55 16.73 -9.13
C GLY A 175 13.67 15.83 -7.89
N ARG A 176 14.82 15.15 -7.79
CA ARG A 176 15.07 14.15 -6.74
C ARG A 176 15.02 14.75 -5.34
N HIS A 177 14.46 14.01 -4.39
CA HIS A 177 14.35 14.47 -3.00
C HIS A 177 15.73 14.82 -2.42
N PRO A 178 15.88 16.00 -1.73
CA PRO A 178 17.19 16.44 -1.19
C PRO A 178 17.88 15.37 -0.32
N ALA A 179 17.15 14.63 0.49
CA ALA A 179 17.71 13.55 1.30
C ALA A 179 18.37 12.44 0.48
N LEU A 180 17.84 12.14 -0.71
CA LEU A 180 18.43 11.16 -1.63
C LEU A 180 19.67 11.74 -2.34
N THR A 181 19.61 13.01 -2.70
CA THR A 181 20.74 13.70 -3.36
C THR A 181 21.91 13.88 -2.39
N MET A 182 21.66 14.31 -1.17
CA MET A 182 22.68 14.54 -0.16
C MET A 182 23.31 13.27 0.38
N SER A 183 22.52 12.20 0.52
CA SER A 183 23.01 10.92 1.00
C SER A 183 23.74 10.10 -0.07
N GLY A 184 23.58 10.44 -1.35
CA GLY A 184 24.03 9.62 -2.47
C GLY A 184 23.40 8.22 -2.51
N TYR A 185 22.33 8.00 -1.73
CA TYR A 185 21.68 6.70 -1.61
C TYR A 185 20.69 6.50 -2.74
N ASP A 186 20.88 5.42 -3.48
CA ASP A 186 19.92 4.97 -4.47
C ASP A 186 18.87 4.07 -3.84
N ILE A 187 17.61 4.37 -4.14
CA ILE A 187 16.48 3.54 -3.71
C ILE A 187 16.68 2.13 -4.24
N PRO A 188 16.50 1.08 -3.43
CA PRO A 188 16.92 -0.27 -3.78
C PRO A 188 16.32 -0.83 -5.06
N ASP A 189 15.04 -0.57 -5.35
CA ASP A 189 14.35 -1.04 -6.54
C ASP A 189 14.88 -0.38 -7.83
N PHE A 190 15.23 0.91 -7.79
CA PHE A 190 15.84 1.60 -8.94
C PHE A 190 17.30 1.22 -9.14
N TRP A 191 18.05 1.04 -8.06
CA TRP A 191 19.40 0.53 -8.14
C TRP A 191 19.41 -0.85 -8.77
N LEU A 192 18.57 -1.78 -8.27
CA LEU A 192 18.57 -3.16 -8.72
C LEU A 192 18.21 -3.29 -10.21
N VAL A 193 17.20 -2.57 -10.68
CA VAL A 193 16.81 -2.61 -12.09
C VAL A 193 17.91 -2.02 -12.98
N GLY A 194 18.60 -0.98 -12.52
CA GLY A 194 19.72 -0.37 -13.25
C GLY A 194 20.94 -1.31 -13.39
N GLU A 195 21.16 -2.22 -12.42
CA GLU A 195 22.23 -3.21 -12.47
C GLU A 195 21.87 -4.43 -13.36
N ILE A 196 20.61 -4.85 -13.33
CA ILE A 196 20.15 -6.08 -14.01
C ILE A 196 19.74 -5.80 -15.46
N ASP A 197 18.99 -4.73 -15.71
CA ASP A 197 18.44 -4.38 -17.03
C ASP A 197 18.37 -2.85 -17.19
N LYS A 198 19.43 -2.28 -17.78
CA LYS A 198 19.56 -0.84 -18.02
C LYS A 198 18.50 -0.31 -18.97
N ASP A 199 18.19 -1.08 -20.04
CA ASP A 199 17.21 -0.67 -21.05
C ASP A 199 15.80 -0.57 -20.43
N PHE A 200 15.48 -1.51 -19.53
CA PHE A 200 14.22 -1.49 -18.80
C PHE A 200 14.18 -0.34 -17.78
N ALA A 201 15.29 -0.07 -17.09
CA ALA A 201 15.41 1.06 -16.19
C ALA A 201 15.27 2.42 -16.90
N GLU A 202 15.88 2.59 -18.08
CA GLU A 202 15.77 3.82 -18.89
C GLU A 202 14.36 4.09 -19.38
N ARG A 203 13.62 3.02 -19.70
CA ARG A 203 12.17 3.11 -20.01
C ARG A 203 11.30 3.39 -18.79
N GLY A 204 11.88 3.49 -17.58
CA GLY A 204 11.17 3.73 -16.32
C GLY A 204 10.56 2.48 -15.72
N GLY A 205 11.01 1.28 -16.15
CA GLY A 205 10.62 0.02 -15.57
C GLY A 205 11.22 -0.19 -14.18
N SER A 206 10.60 -1.05 -13.38
CA SER A 206 11.12 -1.53 -12.11
C SER A 206 10.63 -2.96 -11.87
N PHE A 207 11.49 -3.78 -11.30
CA PHE A 207 11.14 -5.13 -10.84
C PHE A 207 10.36 -5.10 -9.51
N GLY A 208 10.26 -3.92 -8.89
CA GLY A 208 9.94 -3.80 -7.48
C GLY A 208 11.13 -4.23 -6.62
N PHE A 209 10.88 -4.43 -5.35
CA PHE A 209 11.90 -4.91 -4.43
C PHE A 209 11.27 -5.92 -3.46
N SER A 210 11.97 -6.27 -2.38
CA SER A 210 11.44 -7.12 -1.32
C SER A 210 11.97 -6.65 0.03
N PHE A 211 11.10 -6.61 1.04
CA PHE A 211 11.53 -6.30 2.40
C PHE A 211 12.57 -7.28 2.95
N ILE A 212 12.58 -8.53 2.42
CA ILE A 212 13.61 -9.53 2.74
C ILE A 212 14.93 -9.13 2.08
N ALA A 213 14.90 -8.78 0.79
CA ALA A 213 16.07 -8.28 0.07
C ALA A 213 16.62 -7.01 0.72
N GLU A 214 15.76 -6.10 1.20
CA GLU A 214 16.17 -4.89 1.90
C GLU A 214 16.83 -5.18 3.25
N ALA A 215 16.30 -6.12 4.00
CA ALA A 215 16.93 -6.54 5.25
C ALA A 215 18.33 -7.11 5.01
N TYR A 216 18.48 -7.92 3.95
CA TYR A 216 19.80 -8.44 3.55
C TYR A 216 20.71 -7.33 3.03
N LEU A 217 20.23 -6.43 2.18
CA LEU A 217 20.99 -5.27 1.69
C LEU A 217 21.55 -4.41 2.83
N ASN A 218 20.80 -4.26 3.93
CA ASN A 218 21.25 -3.48 5.07
C ASN A 218 22.21 -4.26 5.99
N PHE A 219 21.90 -5.50 6.31
CA PHE A 219 22.53 -6.20 7.44
C PHE A 219 23.03 -7.61 7.10
N GLY A 220 23.01 -8.01 5.83
CA GLY A 220 23.34 -9.38 5.42
C GLY A 220 22.44 -10.38 6.14
N TRP A 221 23.00 -11.47 6.61
CA TRP A 221 22.26 -12.52 7.32
C TRP A 221 21.63 -12.06 8.65
N PHE A 222 22.19 -11.03 9.30
CA PHE A 222 21.58 -10.42 10.50
C PHE A 222 20.25 -9.74 10.19
N GLY A 223 19.93 -9.48 8.93
CA GLY A 223 18.62 -9.00 8.49
C GLY A 223 17.46 -9.86 8.95
N ILE A 224 17.66 -11.16 9.18
CA ILE A 224 16.66 -12.07 9.74
C ILE A 224 16.15 -11.60 11.11
N LEU A 225 17.03 -11.09 11.96
CA LEU A 225 16.65 -10.56 13.28
C LEU A 225 15.82 -9.29 13.16
N VAL A 226 16.16 -8.45 12.18
CA VAL A 226 15.38 -7.23 11.88
C VAL A 226 13.98 -7.60 11.41
N LEU A 227 13.85 -8.59 10.51
CA LEU A 227 12.55 -9.10 10.06
C LEU A 227 11.72 -9.69 11.20
N GLY A 228 12.36 -10.45 12.10
CA GLY A 228 11.70 -10.95 13.32
C GLY A 228 11.17 -9.81 14.20
N GLY A 229 11.96 -8.77 14.41
CA GLY A 229 11.58 -7.56 15.16
C GLY A 229 10.40 -6.82 14.48
N LEU A 230 10.44 -6.65 13.17
CA LEU A 230 9.34 -6.05 12.40
C LEU A 230 8.06 -6.89 12.51
N GLY A 231 8.15 -8.21 12.35
CA GLY A 231 7.01 -9.12 12.51
C GLY A 231 6.39 -9.01 13.90
N PHE A 232 7.20 -8.97 14.95
CA PHE A 232 6.74 -8.74 16.32
C PHE A 232 6.04 -7.38 16.47
N PHE A 233 6.62 -6.32 15.95
CA PHE A 233 6.02 -4.98 15.98
C PHE A 233 4.64 -4.97 15.29
N TYR A 234 4.54 -5.54 14.10
CA TYR A 234 3.25 -5.61 13.38
C TYR A 234 2.22 -6.46 14.11
N ALA A 235 2.62 -7.59 14.66
CA ALA A 235 1.73 -8.41 15.47
C ALA A 235 1.17 -7.63 16.67
N LYS A 236 2.03 -6.88 17.38
CA LYS A 236 1.62 -6.01 18.49
C LYS A 236 0.70 -4.87 18.04
N PHE A 237 0.98 -4.26 16.89
CA PHE A 237 0.17 -3.19 16.34
C PHE A 237 -1.24 -3.69 15.96
N VAL A 238 -1.33 -4.86 15.32
CA VAL A 238 -2.60 -5.51 15.01
C VAL A 238 -3.34 -5.89 16.30
N GLN A 239 -2.68 -6.54 17.25
CA GLN A 239 -3.29 -6.88 18.55
C GLN A 239 -3.84 -5.65 19.28
N TRP A 240 -3.11 -4.54 19.29
CA TRP A 240 -3.55 -3.28 19.89
C TRP A 240 -4.86 -2.77 19.26
N SER A 241 -5.03 -2.94 17.95
CA SER A 241 -6.22 -2.46 17.23
C SER A 241 -7.45 -3.34 17.48
N ILE A 242 -7.24 -4.66 17.58
CA ILE A 242 -8.35 -5.64 17.68
C ILE A 242 -8.79 -5.83 19.14
N ARG A 243 -7.89 -5.68 20.10
CA ARG A 243 -8.10 -6.01 21.51
C ARG A 243 -9.35 -5.37 22.12
N ASP A 244 -9.53 -4.08 21.90
CA ASP A 244 -10.60 -3.31 22.53
C ASP A 244 -11.84 -3.18 21.64
N ARG A 245 -11.80 -3.74 20.41
CA ARG A 245 -12.82 -3.55 19.37
C ARG A 245 -13.21 -2.08 19.15
N ASP A 246 -12.25 -1.17 19.36
CA ASP A 246 -12.43 0.26 19.14
C ASP A 246 -12.45 0.55 17.63
N PRO A 247 -13.57 1.05 17.07
CA PRO A 247 -13.69 1.34 15.65
C PRO A 247 -12.61 2.28 15.13
N LEU A 248 -12.15 3.24 15.95
CA LEU A 248 -11.07 4.14 15.57
C LEU A 248 -9.76 3.39 15.38
N LYS A 249 -9.38 2.53 16.34
CA LYS A 249 -8.15 1.73 16.23
C LYS A 249 -8.22 0.78 15.04
N MET A 250 -9.39 0.19 14.79
CA MET A 250 -9.60 -0.70 13.65
C MET A 250 -9.50 0.05 12.32
N ALA A 251 -10.02 1.28 12.23
CA ALA A 251 -9.83 2.11 11.04
C ALA A 251 -8.35 2.43 10.82
N ILE A 252 -7.61 2.79 11.87
CA ILE A 252 -6.18 3.10 11.80
C ILE A 252 -5.36 1.91 11.29
N ILE A 253 -5.63 0.70 11.78
CA ILE A 253 -4.92 -0.47 11.28
C ILE A 253 -5.32 -0.79 9.83
N ALA A 254 -6.59 -0.61 9.45
CA ALA A 254 -7.02 -0.80 8.07
C ALA A 254 -6.33 0.16 7.11
N ILE A 255 -6.17 1.43 7.50
CA ILE A 255 -5.39 2.43 6.75
C ILE A 255 -3.96 1.95 6.58
N PHE A 256 -3.30 1.53 7.66
CA PHE A 256 -1.94 1.02 7.60
C PHE A 256 -1.82 -0.22 6.72
N VAL A 257 -2.72 -1.20 6.89
CA VAL A 257 -2.73 -2.45 6.14
C VAL A 257 -2.91 -2.20 4.64
N SER A 258 -3.69 -1.18 4.24
CA SER A 258 -3.88 -0.85 2.83
C SER A 258 -2.56 -0.55 2.09
N PHE A 259 -1.56 -0.02 2.79
CA PHE A 259 -0.22 0.19 2.26
C PHE A 259 0.71 -0.99 2.55
N PHE A 260 0.59 -1.58 3.73
CA PHE A 260 1.44 -2.69 4.17
C PHE A 260 1.31 -3.93 3.28
N LEU A 261 0.13 -4.20 2.73
CA LEU A 261 -0.08 -5.34 1.82
C LEU A 261 0.80 -5.28 0.55
N PHE A 262 1.29 -4.09 0.19
CA PHE A 262 2.20 -3.94 -0.95
C PHE A 262 3.69 -4.03 -0.55
N TYR A 263 4.00 -3.93 0.73
CA TYR A 263 5.39 -3.95 1.23
C TYR A 263 6.20 -5.20 0.89
N PRO A 264 5.62 -6.40 0.78
CA PRO A 264 6.38 -7.56 0.32
C PRO A 264 7.06 -7.36 -1.04
N ARG A 265 6.57 -6.42 -1.86
CA ARG A 265 7.10 -6.05 -3.17
C ARG A 265 7.76 -4.66 -3.21
N GLY A 266 8.12 -4.12 -2.08
CA GLY A 266 8.69 -2.78 -2.00
C GLY A 266 9.76 -2.63 -0.93
N SER A 267 10.15 -1.38 -0.68
CA SER A 267 11.12 -0.99 0.34
C SER A 267 10.44 -0.32 1.53
N CYS A 268 11.18 -0.12 2.62
CA CYS A 268 10.66 0.45 3.86
C CYS A 268 10.08 1.87 3.71
N GLN A 269 10.45 2.60 2.67
CA GLN A 269 9.86 3.91 2.36
C GLN A 269 8.33 3.82 2.19
N MET A 270 7.83 2.69 1.65
CA MET A 270 6.40 2.46 1.47
C MET A 270 5.62 2.30 2.78
N ILE A 271 6.31 2.12 3.91
CA ILE A 271 5.67 1.94 5.22
C ILE A 271 5.77 3.17 6.09
N PHE A 272 6.94 3.81 6.14
CA PHE A 272 7.16 4.91 7.09
C PHE A 272 6.20 6.08 6.89
N ARG A 273 5.99 6.51 5.64
CA ARG A 273 5.07 7.60 5.34
C ARG A 273 3.62 7.22 5.66
N PRO A 274 3.07 6.09 5.19
CA PRO A 274 1.72 5.67 5.55
C PRO A 274 1.50 5.48 7.05
N LEU A 275 2.47 4.92 7.75
CA LEU A 275 2.38 4.75 9.19
C LEU A 275 2.26 6.10 9.91
N ILE A 276 3.09 7.06 9.54
CA ILE A 276 3.16 8.36 10.22
C ILE A 276 2.05 9.29 9.76
N TRP A 277 1.95 9.54 8.44
CA TRP A 277 1.03 10.54 7.90
C TRP A 277 -0.43 10.08 7.85
N TYR A 278 -0.67 8.83 7.44
CA TYR A 278 -2.04 8.36 7.18
C TYR A 278 -2.63 7.58 8.35
N SER A 279 -1.79 7.01 9.24
CA SER A 279 -2.27 6.24 10.39
C SER A 279 -2.07 6.97 11.72
N MET A 280 -0.83 7.30 12.11
CA MET A 280 -0.54 7.91 13.40
C MET A 280 -1.06 9.34 13.52
N PHE A 281 -0.83 10.18 12.51
CA PHE A 281 -1.29 11.58 12.54
C PHE A 281 -2.81 11.70 12.70
N PRO A 282 -3.67 11.05 11.91
CA PRO A 282 -5.11 11.11 12.13
C PRO A 282 -5.54 10.56 13.50
N TYR A 283 -4.90 9.48 13.97
CA TYR A 283 -5.18 8.93 15.30
C TYR A 283 -4.90 9.93 16.41
N LEU A 284 -3.72 10.52 16.40
CA LEU A 284 -3.30 11.50 17.41
C LEU A 284 -4.14 12.76 17.33
N TRP A 285 -4.48 13.23 16.13
CA TRP A 285 -5.34 14.38 15.91
C TRP A 285 -6.74 14.17 16.50
N ILE A 286 -7.37 13.04 16.21
CA ILE A 286 -8.70 12.72 16.75
C ILE A 286 -8.65 12.62 18.27
N LYS A 287 -7.63 11.95 18.81
CA LYS A 287 -7.41 11.84 20.27
C LYS A 287 -7.19 13.19 20.93
N TRP A 288 -6.45 14.07 20.29
CA TRP A 288 -6.23 15.44 20.78
C TRP A 288 -7.51 16.26 20.77
N GLN A 289 -8.25 16.26 19.65
CA GLN A 289 -9.54 16.91 19.53
C GLN A 289 -10.56 16.40 20.59
N SER A 290 -10.55 15.11 20.85
CA SER A 290 -11.43 14.51 21.86
C SER A 290 -11.13 14.99 23.29
N ARG A 291 -9.88 15.33 23.58
CA ARG A 291 -9.48 15.89 24.89
C ARG A 291 -9.84 17.37 25.02
N LEU A 292 -9.79 18.14 23.93
CA LEU A 292 -10.08 19.58 23.94
C LEU A 292 -11.58 19.87 24.04
N ASN A 293 -12.45 18.98 23.53
CA ASN A 293 -13.88 19.18 23.49
C ASN A 293 -14.67 18.00 24.10
N PRO A 294 -14.49 17.70 25.41
CA PRO A 294 -15.18 16.58 26.05
C PRO A 294 -16.72 16.75 26.04
N SER A 295 -17.23 17.96 26.19
CA SER A 295 -18.67 18.29 26.19
C SER A 295 -19.32 18.04 24.81
N ARG A 296 -18.61 18.27 23.73
CA ARG A 296 -19.09 17.99 22.37
C ARG A 296 -19.19 16.47 22.09
N ILE A 297 -18.33 15.68 22.72
CA ILE A 297 -18.38 14.23 22.63
C ILE A 297 -19.50 13.67 23.50
N GLU A 298 -19.70 14.20 24.71
CA GLU A 298 -20.83 13.82 25.56
C GLU A 298 -22.16 14.18 24.91
N SER A 299 -22.30 15.35 24.30
CA SER A 299 -23.51 15.74 23.56
C SER A 299 -23.76 14.82 22.37
N LEU A 300 -22.72 14.45 21.59
CA LEU A 300 -22.83 13.46 20.53
C LEU A 300 -23.21 12.09 21.07
N LEU A 301 -22.61 11.63 22.17
CA LEU A 301 -22.95 10.37 22.82
C LEU A 301 -24.39 10.39 23.40
N THR A 302 -24.86 11.51 23.87
CA THR A 302 -26.23 11.66 24.40
C THR A 302 -27.27 11.64 23.28
N VAL A 303 -27.00 12.33 22.17
CA VAL A 303 -27.82 12.24 20.95
C VAL A 303 -27.85 10.80 20.42
N LEU A 304 -26.72 10.10 20.50
CA LEU A 304 -26.55 8.72 20.10
C LEU A 304 -27.34 7.73 20.99
N LYS A 305 -27.53 8.05 22.28
CA LYS A 305 -28.36 7.27 23.21
C LYS A 305 -29.85 7.52 23.05
N LYS A 306 -30.26 8.75 22.78
CA LYS A 306 -31.68 9.13 22.58
C LYS A 306 -32.31 8.61 21.30
N GLY A 307 -31.52 8.27 20.27
CA GLY A 307 -32.02 7.64 19.04
C GLY A 307 -32.24 6.13 19.14
N LYS A 308 -32.17 5.55 20.35
CA LYS A 308 -32.39 4.11 20.62
C LYS A 308 -33.69 3.81 21.40
N SER A 309 -34.50 4.85 21.70
CA SER A 309 -35.81 4.68 22.34
C SER A 309 -36.96 4.73 21.33
#